data_be105db68352596cfd4d1bdd9205cc5e
#
_entry.id   be105db68352596cfd4d1bdd9205cc5e
#
_cell.length_a   1.000
_cell.length_b   1.000
_cell.length_c   1.000
_cell.angle_alpha   90.00
_cell.angle_beta   90.00
_cell.angle_gamma   90.00
#
_symmetry.space_group_name_H-M   'P 1'
#
loop_
_entity.id
_entity.type
_entity.pdbx_description
1 polymer ?
#
loop_
_entity_poly.entity_id
_entity_poly.type
_entity_poly.pdbx_seq_one_letter_code
_entity_poly.pdbx_strand_id
1 'polypeptide(L)'
;MYMPMIPELPIAMLACARIGAPHSVVFAGFSADALATRMNAADSEYLVTCDGYYRRGDPLDHLDKATEGLAGVDHATDTVVVDRLPESDSFGHDRTDSHHDYAELVADHEGASVEPVDRNAEDMLFLMYTSGTTGEPKGVKHTTGGYLSWASWTSHAVLDVKPEDTYFCAADIGWITGHSYIVYGPLALG
;
A
#
# COMPACT_ATOMS: atom_id res chain seq x y z
N MET A 1 -1.75 -1.42 3.94
CA MET A 1 -2.18 -1.86 2.60
C MET A 1 -1.62 -3.24 2.34
N TYR A 2 -2.45 -4.16 1.87
CA TYR A 2 -2.06 -5.54 1.56
C TYR A 2 -2.68 -5.91 0.22
N MET A 3 -1.96 -5.58 -0.87
CA MET A 3 -2.44 -5.70 -2.25
C MET A 3 -1.29 -6.09 -3.18
N PRO A 4 -1.59 -6.76 -4.31
CA PRO A 4 -0.62 -6.98 -5.38
C PRO A 4 -0.29 -5.66 -6.11
N MET A 5 0.54 -5.76 -7.16
CA MET A 5 0.90 -4.65 -8.02
C MET A 5 -0.28 -4.23 -8.93
N ILE A 6 -1.26 -3.54 -8.37
CA ILE A 6 -2.42 -2.97 -9.07
C ILE A 6 -2.43 -1.44 -8.90
N PRO A 7 -3.08 -0.68 -9.80
CA PRO A 7 -3.05 0.80 -9.76
C PRO A 7 -3.58 1.39 -8.45
N GLU A 8 -4.51 0.73 -7.80
CA GLU A 8 -5.12 1.17 -6.54
C GLU A 8 -4.10 1.23 -5.40
N LEU A 9 -3.03 0.43 -5.45
CA LEU A 9 -1.99 0.46 -4.42
C LEU A 9 -1.23 1.80 -4.38
N PRO A 10 -0.59 2.29 -5.46
CA PRO A 10 0.05 3.60 -5.43
C PRO A 10 -0.96 4.74 -5.27
N ILE A 11 -2.20 4.62 -5.76
CA ILE A 11 -3.26 5.61 -5.52
C ILE A 11 -3.54 5.75 -4.03
N ALA A 12 -3.74 4.63 -3.31
CA ALA A 12 -3.97 4.63 -1.88
C ALA A 12 -2.78 5.19 -1.09
N MET A 13 -1.53 4.87 -1.49
CA MET A 13 -0.32 5.43 -0.88
C MET A 13 -0.26 6.95 -1.02
N LEU A 14 -0.54 7.47 -2.22
CA LEU A 14 -0.53 8.92 -2.49
C LEU A 14 -1.70 9.63 -1.82
N ALA A 15 -2.88 8.99 -1.74
CA ALA A 15 -4.01 9.50 -1.00
C ALA A 15 -3.68 9.64 0.50
N CYS A 16 -3.07 8.63 1.11
CA CYS A 16 -2.59 8.70 2.48
C CYS A 16 -1.58 9.84 2.69
N ALA A 17 -0.62 9.97 1.77
CA ALA A 17 0.35 11.07 1.82
C ALA A 17 -0.34 12.44 1.75
N ARG A 18 -1.35 12.59 0.88
CA ARG A 18 -2.11 13.83 0.70
C ARG A 18 -2.86 14.26 1.96
N ILE A 19 -3.47 13.32 2.67
CA ILE A 19 -4.21 13.60 3.92
C ILE A 19 -3.33 13.54 5.17
N GLY A 20 -2.02 13.31 5.01
CA GLY A 20 -1.08 13.24 6.13
C GLY A 20 -1.22 11.97 6.98
N ALA A 21 -1.85 10.91 6.48
CA ALA A 21 -1.99 9.63 7.15
C ALA A 21 -0.75 8.75 6.89
N PRO A 22 0.04 8.38 7.90
CA PRO A 22 1.10 7.40 7.72
C PRO A 22 0.54 6.07 7.24
N HIS A 23 1.24 5.40 6.32
CA HIS A 23 0.81 4.12 5.80
C HIS A 23 1.91 3.06 5.88
N SER A 24 1.53 1.80 5.74
CA SER A 24 2.44 0.68 5.61
C SER A 24 1.95 -0.26 4.51
N VAL A 25 2.85 -0.67 3.63
CA VAL A 25 2.57 -1.65 2.58
C VAL A 25 3.16 -2.99 2.97
N VAL A 26 2.30 -4.00 2.99
CA VAL A 26 2.68 -5.39 3.23
C VAL A 26 2.70 -6.11 1.88
N PHE A 27 3.80 -6.79 1.58
CA PHE A 27 3.94 -7.54 0.33
C PHE A 27 2.85 -8.61 0.21
N ALA A 28 2.09 -8.62 -0.88
CA ALA A 28 0.95 -9.53 -1.11
C ALA A 28 1.30 -11.04 -1.00
N GLY A 29 2.57 -11.37 -1.18
CA GLY A 29 3.05 -12.74 -1.02
C GLY A 29 3.31 -13.20 0.42
N PHE A 30 3.21 -12.31 1.41
CA PHE A 30 3.37 -12.68 2.82
C PHE A 30 2.16 -13.47 3.33
N SER A 31 2.36 -14.18 4.46
CA SER A 31 1.30 -14.95 5.14
C SER A 31 0.34 -14.04 5.90
N ALA A 32 -0.80 -14.61 6.28
CA ALA A 32 -1.79 -13.99 7.17
C ALA A 32 -1.16 -13.53 8.50
N ASP A 33 -0.36 -14.38 9.15
CA ASP A 33 0.36 -14.04 10.39
C ASP A 33 1.32 -12.85 10.21
N ALA A 34 1.96 -12.76 9.03
CA ALA A 34 2.86 -11.65 8.74
C ALA A 34 2.10 -10.33 8.55
N LEU A 35 0.86 -10.36 8.07
CA LEU A 35 -0.05 -9.22 8.04
C LEU A 35 -0.45 -8.82 9.46
N ALA A 36 -1.00 -9.75 10.25
CA ALA A 36 -1.43 -9.52 11.63
C ALA A 36 -0.32 -8.90 12.49
N THR A 37 0.88 -9.47 12.44
CA THR A 37 2.05 -8.97 13.18
C THR A 37 2.35 -7.50 12.86
N ARG A 38 2.26 -7.11 11.58
CA ARG A 38 2.55 -5.74 11.17
C ARG A 38 1.43 -4.76 11.52
N MET A 39 0.19 -5.20 11.42
CA MET A 39 -0.96 -4.38 11.79
C MET A 39 -0.97 -4.12 13.30
N ASN A 40 -0.75 -5.14 14.12
CA ASN A 40 -0.64 -4.99 15.58
C ASN A 40 0.54 -4.08 15.97
N ALA A 41 1.71 -4.27 15.33
CA ALA A 41 2.90 -3.46 15.63
C ALA A 41 2.78 -1.98 15.19
N ALA A 42 1.84 -1.66 14.31
CA ALA A 42 1.58 -0.32 13.79
C ALA A 42 0.28 0.29 14.33
N ASP A 43 -0.48 -0.42 15.16
CA ASP A 43 -1.84 -0.06 15.60
C ASP A 43 -2.72 0.38 14.41
N SER A 44 -2.70 -0.41 13.31
CA SER A 44 -3.37 -0.04 12.06
C SER A 44 -4.86 -0.35 12.13
N GLU A 45 -5.69 0.68 12.19
CA GLU A 45 -7.16 0.58 12.25
C GLU A 45 -7.81 0.36 10.88
N TYR A 46 -7.07 0.53 9.79
CA TYR A 46 -7.57 0.40 8.42
C TYR A 46 -6.73 -0.58 7.61
N LEU A 47 -7.39 -1.43 6.85
CA LEU A 47 -6.77 -2.27 5.83
C LEU A 47 -7.31 -1.91 4.45
N VAL A 48 -6.42 -1.71 3.46
CA VAL A 48 -6.81 -1.66 2.05
C VAL A 48 -6.27 -2.91 1.39
N THR A 49 -7.15 -3.70 0.78
CA THR A 49 -6.82 -4.99 0.16
C THR A 49 -7.62 -5.19 -1.14
N CYS A 50 -7.53 -6.35 -1.77
CA CYS A 50 -8.37 -6.75 -2.90
C CYS A 50 -9.00 -8.12 -2.66
N ASP A 51 -10.02 -8.45 -3.44
CA ASP A 51 -10.68 -9.75 -3.43
C ASP A 51 -9.70 -10.87 -3.84
N GLY A 52 -8.96 -10.66 -4.93
CA GLY A 52 -7.98 -11.60 -5.43
C GLY A 52 -7.12 -11.04 -6.56
N TYR A 53 -6.20 -11.86 -7.07
CA TYR A 53 -5.35 -11.49 -8.21
C TYR A 53 -4.82 -12.73 -8.93
N TYR A 54 -4.35 -12.53 -10.16
CA TYR A 54 -3.75 -13.62 -10.92
C TYR A 54 -2.27 -13.79 -10.62
N ARG A 55 -1.84 -15.04 -10.43
CA ARG A 55 -0.43 -15.39 -10.35
C ARG A 55 -0.16 -16.60 -11.24
N ARG A 56 0.74 -16.45 -12.21
CA ARG A 56 1.07 -17.48 -13.20
C ARG A 56 -0.13 -17.98 -14.01
N GLY A 57 -1.16 -17.15 -14.16
CA GLY A 57 -2.38 -17.47 -14.88
C GLY A 57 -3.54 -17.97 -14.01
N ASP A 58 -3.29 -18.33 -12.76
CA ASP A 58 -4.30 -18.81 -11.83
C ASP A 58 -4.80 -17.68 -10.91
N PRO A 59 -6.11 -17.57 -10.66
CA PRO A 59 -6.65 -16.66 -9.66
C PRO A 59 -6.27 -17.13 -8.26
N LEU A 60 -5.85 -16.18 -7.42
CA LEU A 60 -5.57 -16.39 -6.01
C LEU A 60 -6.56 -15.61 -5.16
N ASP A 61 -7.13 -16.29 -4.19
CA ASP A 61 -7.95 -15.70 -3.16
C ASP A 61 -7.05 -14.88 -2.20
N HIS A 62 -7.22 -13.57 -2.24
CA HIS A 62 -6.43 -12.68 -1.41
C HIS A 62 -7.21 -12.16 -0.20
N LEU A 63 -8.53 -12.02 -0.36
CA LEU A 63 -9.40 -11.58 0.72
C LEU A 63 -9.52 -12.62 1.85
N ASP A 64 -9.57 -13.91 1.51
CA ASP A 64 -9.53 -14.98 2.51
C ASP A 64 -8.26 -14.89 3.37
N LYS A 65 -7.11 -14.74 2.71
CA LYS A 65 -5.84 -14.55 3.41
C LYS A 65 -5.80 -13.27 4.26
N ALA A 66 -6.36 -12.18 3.76
CA ALA A 66 -6.47 -10.93 4.52
C ALA A 66 -7.38 -11.12 5.75
N THR A 67 -8.50 -11.78 5.59
CA THR A 67 -9.46 -12.10 6.66
C THR A 67 -8.83 -13.01 7.73
N GLU A 68 -8.09 -14.04 7.32
CA GLU A 68 -7.29 -14.87 8.24
C GLU A 68 -6.29 -14.01 9.04
N GLY A 69 -5.62 -13.06 8.38
CA GLY A 69 -4.70 -12.13 9.05
C GLY A 69 -5.41 -11.21 10.04
N LEU A 70 -6.57 -10.67 9.67
CA LEU A 70 -7.38 -9.82 10.54
C LEU A 70 -7.87 -10.56 11.81
N ALA A 71 -8.10 -11.85 11.74
CA ALA A 71 -8.44 -12.65 12.91
C ALA A 71 -7.33 -12.68 13.99
N GLY A 72 -6.09 -12.35 13.61
CA GLY A 72 -4.94 -12.19 14.52
C GLY A 72 -4.66 -10.76 14.95
N VAL A 73 -5.52 -9.79 14.59
CA VAL A 73 -5.37 -8.38 14.97
C VAL A 73 -6.15 -8.10 16.25
N ASP A 74 -5.50 -7.42 17.20
CA ASP A 74 -6.00 -7.24 18.57
C ASP A 74 -7.03 -6.09 18.72
N HIS A 75 -7.33 -5.37 17.63
CA HIS A 75 -8.23 -4.21 17.62
C HIS A 75 -9.18 -4.26 16.41
N ALA A 76 -10.24 -3.43 16.44
CA ALA A 76 -11.18 -3.34 15.34
C ALA A 76 -10.50 -2.72 14.10
N THR A 77 -10.83 -3.24 12.92
CA THR A 77 -10.25 -2.81 11.65
C THR A 77 -11.34 -2.66 10.59
N ASP A 78 -11.42 -1.50 9.97
CA ASP A 78 -12.20 -1.29 8.76
C ASP A 78 -11.37 -1.69 7.53
N THR A 79 -12.00 -2.37 6.58
CA THR A 79 -11.34 -2.91 5.40
C THR A 79 -11.93 -2.35 4.12
N VAL A 80 -11.11 -1.66 3.34
CA VAL A 80 -11.47 -1.23 1.98
C VAL A 80 -11.03 -2.33 1.01
N VAL A 81 -11.96 -2.83 0.20
CA VAL A 81 -11.72 -3.95 -0.70
C VAL A 81 -11.89 -3.53 -2.15
N VAL A 82 -10.86 -3.78 -2.95
CA VAL A 82 -10.88 -3.61 -4.41
C VAL A 82 -11.35 -4.90 -5.05
N ASP A 83 -12.45 -4.87 -5.81
CA ASP A 83 -12.89 -5.99 -6.64
C ASP A 83 -12.05 -6.02 -7.92
N ARG A 84 -11.06 -6.89 -7.93
CA ARG A 84 -10.06 -7.01 -9.00
C ARG A 84 -10.37 -8.16 -9.96
N LEU A 85 -10.95 -9.26 -9.44
CA LEU A 85 -11.27 -10.42 -10.22
C LEU A 85 -12.61 -10.24 -10.95
N PRO A 86 -12.75 -10.72 -12.20
CA PRO A 86 -14.05 -10.78 -12.85
C PRO A 86 -14.96 -11.77 -12.10
N GLU A 87 -16.28 -11.61 -12.24
CA GLU A 87 -17.27 -12.43 -11.56
C GLU A 87 -17.05 -13.95 -11.80
N SER A 88 -16.57 -14.33 -13.01
CA SER A 88 -16.27 -15.72 -13.35
C SER A 88 -15.16 -16.36 -12.50
N ASP A 89 -14.28 -15.57 -11.94
CA ASP A 89 -13.11 -16.02 -11.19
C ASP A 89 -13.20 -15.57 -9.71
N SER A 90 -14.33 -14.96 -9.32
CA SER A 90 -14.60 -14.52 -7.97
C SER A 90 -14.76 -15.71 -7.02
N PHE A 91 -14.23 -15.57 -5.81
CA PHE A 91 -14.36 -16.57 -4.74
C PHE A 91 -15.65 -16.43 -3.93
N GLY A 92 -16.47 -15.41 -4.22
CA GLY A 92 -17.81 -15.25 -3.66
C GLY A 92 -17.83 -14.97 -2.16
N HIS A 93 -16.92 -14.15 -1.67
CA HIS A 93 -16.87 -13.79 -0.25
C HIS A 93 -18.06 -12.94 0.18
N ASP A 94 -18.67 -13.31 1.30
CA ASP A 94 -19.62 -12.45 2.00
C ASP A 94 -18.89 -11.23 2.60
N ARG A 95 -19.41 -10.03 2.32
CA ARG A 95 -18.92 -8.78 2.93
C ARG A 95 -19.58 -8.58 4.29
N THR A 96 -18.80 -8.13 5.25
CA THR A 96 -19.28 -7.73 6.59
C THR A 96 -19.49 -6.23 6.64
N ASP A 97 -20.11 -5.71 7.71
CA ASP A 97 -20.33 -4.27 7.91
C ASP A 97 -19.02 -3.46 7.98
N SER A 98 -17.89 -4.13 8.29
CA SER A 98 -16.57 -3.51 8.30
C SER A 98 -15.84 -3.53 6.93
N HIS A 99 -16.47 -4.13 5.90
CA HIS A 99 -15.95 -4.12 4.54
C HIS A 99 -16.60 -3.01 3.72
N HIS A 100 -15.77 -2.15 3.15
CA HIS A 100 -16.18 -1.06 2.28
C HIS A 100 -15.72 -1.34 0.85
N ASP A 101 -16.61 -1.20 -0.11
CA ASP A 101 -16.27 -1.34 -1.52
C ASP A 101 -15.46 -0.12 -2.00
N TYR A 102 -14.30 -0.37 -2.60
CA TYR A 102 -13.43 0.71 -3.08
C TYR A 102 -14.08 1.54 -4.19
N ALA A 103 -14.77 0.91 -5.13
CA ALA A 103 -15.38 1.60 -6.26
C ALA A 103 -16.58 2.44 -5.83
N GLU A 104 -17.38 1.95 -4.88
CA GLU A 104 -18.49 2.71 -4.28
C GLU A 104 -17.96 3.93 -3.54
N LEU A 105 -16.93 3.77 -2.68
CA LEU A 105 -16.31 4.90 -1.97
C LEU A 105 -15.77 5.96 -2.94
N VAL A 106 -15.12 5.55 -4.02
CA VAL A 106 -14.61 6.49 -5.03
C VAL A 106 -15.77 7.19 -5.75
N ALA A 107 -16.84 6.48 -6.13
CA ALA A 107 -18.01 7.03 -6.80
C ALA A 107 -18.75 8.04 -5.93
N ASP A 108 -18.93 7.75 -4.66
CA ASP A 108 -19.60 8.63 -3.69
C ASP A 108 -18.86 9.96 -3.47
N HIS A 109 -17.56 9.98 -3.78
CA HIS A 109 -16.71 11.17 -3.62
C HIS A 109 -16.22 11.73 -4.96
N GLU A 110 -16.84 11.35 -6.08
CA GLU A 110 -16.46 11.84 -7.40
C GLU A 110 -16.58 13.38 -7.46
N GLY A 111 -15.52 14.03 -7.94
CA GLY A 111 -15.43 15.50 -8.01
C GLY A 111 -15.13 16.19 -6.68
N ALA A 112 -14.98 15.45 -5.58
CA ALA A 112 -14.54 16.04 -4.32
C ALA A 112 -13.08 16.51 -4.42
N SER A 113 -12.79 17.68 -3.84
CA SER A 113 -11.42 18.19 -3.71
C SER A 113 -10.97 18.06 -2.27
N VAL A 114 -9.83 17.39 -2.09
CA VAL A 114 -9.18 17.28 -0.77
C VAL A 114 -7.88 18.06 -0.82
N GLU A 115 -7.78 19.14 -0.06
CA GLU A 115 -6.56 19.94 0.03
C GLU A 115 -5.45 19.11 0.71
N PRO A 116 -4.19 19.20 0.24
CA PRO A 116 -3.08 18.55 0.90
C PRO A 116 -2.88 19.08 2.32
N VAL A 117 -2.64 18.18 3.26
CA VAL A 117 -2.31 18.57 4.64
C VAL A 117 -0.85 18.98 4.73
N ASP A 118 -0.58 20.12 5.33
CA ASP A 118 0.80 20.57 5.61
C ASP A 118 1.49 19.59 6.56
N ARG A 119 2.70 19.15 6.18
CA ARG A 119 3.52 18.22 6.97
C ARG A 119 4.91 18.81 7.20
N ASN A 120 5.46 18.58 8.40
CA ASN A 120 6.86 18.85 8.64
C ASN A 120 7.74 17.80 7.98
N ALA A 121 8.98 18.16 7.65
CA ALA A 121 9.94 17.25 7.04
C ALA A 121 10.18 15.97 7.87
N GLU A 122 10.09 16.07 9.19
CA GLU A 122 10.28 14.96 10.14
C GLU A 122 9.01 14.13 10.42
N ASP A 123 7.85 14.54 9.90
CA ASP A 123 6.63 13.77 10.05
C ASP A 123 6.72 12.46 9.29
N MET A 124 6.17 11.39 9.86
CA MET A 124 6.19 10.08 9.25
C MET A 124 5.35 10.07 7.98
N LEU A 125 5.95 9.63 6.87
CA LEU A 125 5.26 9.39 5.61
C LEU A 125 4.76 7.94 5.57
N PHE A 126 5.65 6.99 5.83
CA PHE A 126 5.29 5.58 5.88
C PHE A 126 6.19 4.78 6.82
N LEU A 127 5.70 3.60 7.17
CA LEU A 127 6.39 2.61 7.97
C LEU A 127 6.66 1.38 7.10
N MET A 128 7.92 0.97 7.03
CA MET A 128 8.30 -0.25 6.32
C MET A 128 8.96 -1.24 7.26
N TYR A 129 8.46 -2.47 7.24
CA TYR A 129 8.99 -3.54 8.07
C TYR A 129 10.08 -4.31 7.35
N THR A 130 11.20 -4.48 8.02
CA THR A 130 12.33 -5.31 7.58
C THR A 130 12.42 -6.59 8.40
N SER A 131 13.05 -7.64 7.85
CA SER A 131 13.38 -8.84 8.62
C SER A 131 14.39 -8.46 9.69
N GLY A 132 13.95 -8.35 10.93
CA GLY A 132 14.85 -8.08 12.06
C GLY A 132 15.85 -9.22 12.28
N THR A 133 17.04 -8.89 12.76
CA THR A 133 18.08 -9.88 13.14
C THR A 133 17.66 -10.82 14.27
N THR A 134 16.59 -10.48 14.98
CA THR A 134 16.02 -11.24 16.12
C THR A 134 14.81 -12.10 15.76
N GLY A 135 14.44 -12.15 14.46
CA GLY A 135 13.25 -12.87 14.00
C GLY A 135 11.96 -12.02 13.97
N GLU A 136 11.85 -11.01 14.83
CA GLU A 136 10.69 -10.09 14.80
C GLU A 136 10.88 -8.99 13.77
N PRO A 137 9.83 -8.65 12.98
CA PRO A 137 9.89 -7.56 12.03
C PRO A 137 10.15 -6.22 12.73
N LYS A 138 11.09 -5.43 12.19
CA LYS A 138 11.38 -4.08 12.70
C LYS A 138 10.82 -3.04 11.76
N GLY A 139 9.96 -2.15 12.29
CA GLY A 139 9.41 -1.01 11.56
C GLY A 139 10.46 0.09 11.41
N VAL A 140 10.78 0.44 10.17
CA VAL A 140 11.63 1.58 9.83
C VAL A 140 10.73 2.77 9.47
N LYS A 141 10.83 3.84 10.25
CA LYS A 141 10.11 5.10 9.99
C LYS A 141 10.81 5.85 8.85
N HIS A 142 10.06 6.15 7.80
CA HIS A 142 10.49 7.05 6.73
C HIS A 142 9.77 8.38 6.86
N THR A 143 10.53 9.48 6.94
CA THR A 143 10.00 10.83 7.13
C THR A 143 9.73 11.51 5.78
N THR A 144 8.75 12.42 5.76
CA THR A 144 8.29 13.07 4.54
C THR A 144 9.42 13.78 3.79
N GLY A 145 10.10 14.70 4.43
CA GLY A 145 11.14 15.49 3.78
C GLY A 145 12.41 14.70 3.48
N GLY A 146 12.91 13.95 4.46
CA GLY A 146 14.15 13.19 4.30
C GLY A 146 14.06 12.12 3.23
N TYR A 147 12.96 11.36 3.23
CA TYR A 147 12.76 10.29 2.25
C TYR A 147 12.51 10.83 0.83
N LEU A 148 11.62 11.81 0.66
CA LEU A 148 11.32 12.38 -0.66
C LEU A 148 12.53 13.07 -1.27
N SER A 149 13.33 13.79 -0.50
CA SER A 149 14.58 14.42 -0.98
C SER A 149 15.56 13.37 -1.51
N TRP A 150 15.71 12.24 -0.80
CA TRP A 150 16.57 11.15 -1.22
C TRP A 150 16.03 10.45 -2.48
N ALA A 151 14.74 10.06 -2.49
CA ALA A 151 14.13 9.32 -3.58
C ALA A 151 14.12 10.13 -4.89
N SER A 152 13.76 11.43 -4.85
CA SER A 152 13.78 12.30 -6.01
C SER A 152 15.20 12.58 -6.49
N TRP A 153 16.15 12.85 -5.57
CA TRP A 153 17.55 13.07 -5.93
C TRP A 153 18.16 11.84 -6.63
N THR A 154 17.95 10.65 -6.11
CA THR A 154 18.51 9.43 -6.71
C THR A 154 17.83 9.08 -8.03
N SER A 155 16.53 9.34 -8.20
CA SER A 155 15.84 9.18 -9.47
C SER A 155 16.40 10.12 -10.53
N HIS A 156 16.67 11.37 -10.17
CA HIS A 156 17.26 12.35 -11.08
C HIS A 156 18.75 12.08 -11.35
N ALA A 157 19.57 11.96 -10.30
CA ALA A 157 21.02 11.99 -10.46
C ALA A 157 21.64 10.61 -10.76
N VAL A 158 21.02 9.51 -10.35
CA VAL A 158 21.55 8.15 -10.50
C VAL A 158 20.83 7.41 -11.64
N LEU A 159 19.49 7.48 -11.68
CA LEU A 159 18.70 6.84 -12.74
C LEU A 159 18.57 7.74 -13.99
N ASP A 160 18.92 9.02 -13.86
CA ASP A 160 18.88 10.03 -14.92
C ASP A 160 17.50 10.16 -15.58
N VAL A 161 16.41 9.95 -14.80
CA VAL A 161 15.02 10.04 -15.28
C VAL A 161 14.69 11.49 -15.67
N LYS A 162 14.15 11.66 -16.87
CA LYS A 162 13.78 12.94 -17.48
C LYS A 162 12.32 12.94 -17.93
N PRO A 163 11.70 14.10 -18.12
CA PRO A 163 10.28 14.19 -18.51
C PRO A 163 9.91 13.44 -19.80
N GLU A 164 10.86 13.31 -20.73
CA GLU A 164 10.66 12.63 -22.02
C GLU A 164 10.89 11.13 -21.97
N ASP A 165 11.39 10.59 -20.84
CA ASP A 165 11.73 9.19 -20.76
C ASP A 165 10.49 8.31 -20.54
N THR A 166 10.53 7.10 -21.09
CA THR A 166 9.66 6.00 -20.68
C THR A 166 10.40 5.17 -19.66
N TYR A 167 10.04 5.33 -18.39
CA TYR A 167 10.70 4.65 -17.29
C TYR A 167 9.91 3.41 -16.84
N PHE A 168 10.60 2.30 -16.63
CA PHE A 168 10.05 1.07 -16.10
C PHE A 168 10.91 0.51 -14.96
N CYS A 169 10.27 0.22 -13.83
CA CYS A 169 10.90 -0.44 -12.68
C CYS A 169 10.20 -1.76 -12.39
N ALA A 170 10.92 -2.87 -12.45
CA ALA A 170 10.38 -4.22 -12.22
C ALA A 170 10.31 -4.63 -10.73
N ALA A 171 10.55 -3.70 -9.80
CA ALA A 171 10.43 -3.97 -8.37
C ALA A 171 8.97 -4.11 -7.95
N ASP A 172 8.74 -4.68 -6.76
CA ASP A 172 7.44 -4.70 -6.11
C ASP A 172 7.34 -3.55 -5.10
N ILE A 173 6.18 -2.88 -5.05
CA ILE A 173 5.90 -1.77 -4.11
C ILE A 173 5.93 -2.24 -2.65
N GLY A 174 5.69 -3.51 -2.36
CA GLY A 174 5.87 -4.08 -1.02
C GLY A 174 7.30 -4.01 -0.47
N TRP A 175 8.28 -3.53 -1.28
CA TRP A 175 9.67 -3.33 -0.90
C TRP A 175 10.10 -1.87 -1.06
N ILE A 176 11.16 -1.47 -0.35
CA ILE A 176 11.65 -0.08 -0.40
C ILE A 176 12.02 0.38 -1.82
N THR A 177 12.54 -0.53 -2.66
CA THR A 177 12.85 -0.22 -4.05
C THR A 177 11.62 0.21 -4.83
N GLY A 178 10.48 -0.48 -4.64
CA GLY A 178 9.22 -0.12 -5.27
C GLY A 178 8.68 1.22 -4.76
N HIS A 179 8.70 1.45 -3.45
CA HIS A 179 8.35 2.75 -2.88
C HIS A 179 9.18 3.87 -3.50
N SER A 180 10.50 3.70 -3.54
CA SER A 180 11.43 4.76 -3.99
C SER A 180 11.37 4.99 -5.50
N TYR A 181 11.31 3.92 -6.29
CA TYR A 181 11.58 4.00 -7.73
C TYR A 181 10.42 3.57 -8.63
N ILE A 182 9.24 3.30 -8.06
CA ILE A 182 7.97 3.22 -8.80
C ILE A 182 7.09 4.41 -8.42
N VAL A 183 6.96 4.70 -7.10
CA VAL A 183 5.99 5.67 -6.60
C VAL A 183 6.65 7.03 -6.36
N TYR A 184 7.40 7.18 -5.27
CA TYR A 184 7.76 8.50 -4.76
C TYR A 184 8.82 9.24 -5.59
N GLY A 185 9.87 8.57 -6.02
CA GLY A 185 10.97 9.21 -6.74
C GLY A 185 10.57 9.71 -8.13
N PRO A 186 10.09 8.83 -9.03
CA PRO A 186 9.68 9.24 -10.36
C PRO A 186 8.54 10.28 -10.35
N LEU A 187 7.50 10.07 -9.52
CA LEU A 187 6.36 10.99 -9.45
C LEU A 187 6.69 12.35 -8.80
N ALA A 188 7.78 12.45 -8.06
CA ALA A 188 8.28 13.73 -7.55
C ALA A 188 9.04 14.55 -8.60
N LEU A 189 9.39 13.94 -9.73
CA LEU A 189 10.06 14.62 -10.85
C LEU A 189 9.08 15.10 -11.93
N GLY A 190 7.82 14.69 -11.90
CA GLY A 190 6.73 15.07 -12.82
C GLY A 190 6.41 14.00 -13.84
#